data_ef770ed52cc3225cda4cc8bf25565a6d
#
_entry.id   ef770ed52cc3225cda4cc8bf25565a6d
#
_cell.length_a   1.000
_cell.length_b   1.000
_cell.length_c   1.000
_cell.angle_alpha   90.00
_cell.angle_beta   90.00
_cell.angle_gamma   90.00
#
_symmetry.space_group_name_H-M   'P 1'
#
loop_
_entity.id
_entity.type
_entity.pdbx_description
1 polymer ?
#
loop_
_entity_poly.entity_id
_entity_poly.type
_entity_poly.pdbx_seq_one_letter_code
_entity_poly.pdbx_strand_id
1 'polypeptide(L)'
;MEQNDLQRALMAVLFAAGEPVDAKRLSQTLEQDEAEIHEACKTLMDELSFNRSGIRIVRLENAYQMCSSPEMAEYVTKTLETRKPPKLSPSQLETLTVIAYYQPATKALVEQIRGVDSAYCVSALVTKKLIREAGRLNVPGRPFQYETTPDFLRVFGLQSLADLLPIEKVELSTNQAQLEISLEPQAADEQKETAQ
;
A
#
# COMPACT_ATOMS: atom_id res chain seq x y z
N MET A 1 23.74 -18.85 -0.03
CA MET A 1 24.44 -17.92 0.89
C MET A 1 24.20 -18.41 2.32
N GLU A 2 25.14 -18.27 3.25
CA GLU A 2 24.87 -18.61 4.66
C GLU A 2 23.81 -17.64 5.23
N GLN A 3 22.96 -18.12 6.16
CA GLN A 3 21.84 -17.33 6.70
C GLN A 3 22.29 -15.99 7.31
N ASN A 4 23.41 -15.99 8.00
CA ASN A 4 23.98 -14.77 8.58
C ASN A 4 24.44 -13.75 7.52
N ASP A 5 24.99 -14.22 6.41
CA ASP A 5 25.42 -13.35 5.32
C ASP A 5 24.22 -12.76 4.56
N LEU A 6 23.15 -13.53 4.41
CA LEU A 6 21.89 -13.06 3.84
C LEU A 6 21.29 -11.92 4.68
N GLN A 7 21.22 -12.11 6.00
CA GLN A 7 20.71 -11.08 6.92
C GLN A 7 21.55 -9.79 6.85
N ARG A 8 22.87 -9.91 6.82
CA ARG A 8 23.78 -8.75 6.70
C ARG A 8 23.60 -8.02 5.38
N ALA A 9 23.44 -8.77 4.29
CA ALA A 9 23.20 -8.19 2.95
C ALA A 9 21.83 -7.48 2.90
N LEU A 10 20.79 -8.09 3.45
CA LEU A 10 19.47 -7.47 3.55
C LEU A 10 19.50 -6.17 4.34
N MET A 11 20.16 -6.16 5.51
CA MET A 11 20.31 -4.92 6.29
C MET A 11 21.02 -3.82 5.50
N ALA A 12 22.10 -4.16 4.80
CA ALA A 12 22.86 -3.19 4.00
C ALA A 12 22.04 -2.62 2.84
N VAL A 13 21.31 -3.49 2.11
CA VAL A 13 20.47 -3.09 0.98
C VAL A 13 19.31 -2.21 1.45
N LEU A 14 18.57 -2.63 2.50
CA LEU A 14 17.42 -1.87 3.01
C LEU A 14 17.84 -0.54 3.63
N PHE A 15 19.01 -0.48 4.29
CA PHE A 15 19.56 0.78 4.79
C PHE A 15 19.93 1.73 3.65
N ALA A 16 20.63 1.24 2.64
CA ALA A 16 21.07 2.06 1.50
C ALA A 16 19.91 2.53 0.61
N ALA A 17 18.85 1.72 0.49
CA ALA A 17 17.67 2.06 -0.31
C ALA A 17 16.90 3.24 0.29
N GLY A 18 16.71 3.30 1.61
CA GLY A 18 15.94 4.35 2.29
C GLY A 18 14.44 4.37 1.95
N GLU A 19 13.99 3.53 1.03
CA GLU A 19 12.61 3.39 0.55
C GLU A 19 12.20 1.90 0.58
N PRO A 20 10.89 1.57 0.44
CA PRO A 20 10.46 0.17 0.36
C PRO A 20 11.09 -0.54 -0.83
N VAL A 21 11.67 -1.73 -0.59
CA VAL A 21 12.23 -2.61 -1.61
C VAL A 21 11.37 -3.87 -1.71
N ASP A 22 10.88 -4.17 -2.90
CA ASP A 22 10.06 -5.34 -3.19
C ASP A 22 10.84 -6.65 -2.94
N ALA A 23 10.18 -7.65 -2.32
CA ALA A 23 10.80 -8.93 -2.00
C ALA A 23 11.32 -9.66 -3.24
N LYS A 24 10.62 -9.58 -4.36
CA LYS A 24 11.07 -10.13 -5.63
C LYS A 24 12.37 -9.48 -6.12
N ARG A 25 12.51 -8.15 -5.96
CA ARG A 25 13.74 -7.45 -6.28
C ARG A 25 14.90 -7.88 -5.38
N LEU A 26 14.64 -8.07 -4.09
CA LEU A 26 15.62 -8.59 -3.13
C LEU A 26 16.06 -10.01 -3.50
N SER A 27 15.09 -10.87 -3.83
CA SER A 27 15.32 -12.25 -4.30
C SER A 27 16.25 -12.28 -5.51
N GLN A 28 15.97 -11.49 -6.54
CA GLN A 28 16.78 -11.39 -7.73
C GLN A 28 18.20 -10.86 -7.48
N THR A 29 18.31 -9.85 -6.60
CA THR A 29 19.61 -9.20 -6.31
C THR A 29 20.52 -10.08 -5.47
N LEU A 30 19.94 -10.82 -4.51
CA LEU A 30 20.69 -11.66 -3.57
C LEU A 30 20.78 -13.13 -4.00
N GLU A 31 20.16 -13.47 -5.15
CA GLU A 31 20.14 -14.84 -5.72
C GLU A 31 19.62 -15.86 -4.70
N GLN A 32 18.53 -15.51 -3.99
CA GLN A 32 17.85 -16.36 -3.02
C GLN A 32 16.36 -16.44 -3.34
N ASP A 33 15.69 -17.49 -2.89
CA ASP A 33 14.24 -17.62 -3.08
C ASP A 33 13.46 -16.57 -2.28
N GLU A 34 12.33 -16.14 -2.81
CA GLU A 34 11.46 -15.13 -2.16
C GLU A 34 11.02 -15.56 -0.76
N ALA A 35 10.78 -16.87 -0.56
CA ALA A 35 10.46 -17.46 0.74
C ALA A 35 11.62 -17.29 1.75
N GLU A 36 12.87 -17.47 1.30
CA GLU A 36 14.06 -17.27 2.14
C GLU A 36 14.24 -15.79 2.50
N ILE A 37 13.97 -14.88 1.56
CA ILE A 37 13.96 -13.42 1.83
C ILE A 37 12.93 -13.08 2.91
N HIS A 38 11.71 -13.60 2.80
CA HIS A 38 10.66 -13.36 3.79
C HIS A 38 11.03 -13.87 5.18
N GLU A 39 11.58 -15.07 5.28
CA GLU A 39 11.99 -15.66 6.57
C GLU A 39 13.19 -14.91 7.16
N ALA A 40 14.19 -14.55 6.36
CA ALA A 40 15.32 -13.77 6.82
C ALA A 40 14.92 -12.37 7.30
N CYS A 41 14.02 -11.70 6.59
CA CYS A 41 13.48 -10.40 7.01
C CYS A 41 12.68 -10.52 8.31
N LYS A 42 11.86 -11.57 8.47
CA LYS A 42 11.11 -11.83 9.72
C LYS A 42 12.06 -12.03 10.90
N THR A 43 13.08 -12.87 10.73
CA THR A 43 14.09 -13.09 11.77
C THR A 43 14.77 -11.78 12.18
N LEU A 44 15.17 -10.95 11.20
CA LEU A 44 15.74 -9.62 11.46
C LEU A 44 14.78 -8.68 12.19
N MET A 45 13.49 -8.69 11.83
CA MET A 45 12.47 -7.90 12.52
C MET A 45 12.36 -8.30 14.00
N ASP A 46 12.35 -9.61 14.28
CA ASP A 46 12.27 -10.15 15.62
C ASP A 46 13.54 -9.82 16.43
N GLU A 47 14.73 -9.99 15.86
CA GLU A 47 16.01 -9.66 16.49
C GLU A 47 16.13 -8.15 16.82
N LEU A 48 15.79 -7.27 15.87
CA LEU A 48 15.84 -5.82 16.09
C LEU A 48 14.84 -5.38 17.17
N SER A 49 13.67 -6.01 17.21
CA SER A 49 12.64 -5.77 18.23
C SER A 49 13.10 -6.27 19.60
N PHE A 50 13.61 -7.49 19.68
CA PHE A 50 14.12 -8.10 20.93
C PHE A 50 15.25 -7.27 21.54
N ASN A 51 16.17 -6.79 20.71
CA ASN A 51 17.30 -5.96 21.13
C ASN A 51 16.92 -4.49 21.38
N ARG A 52 15.66 -4.11 21.25
CA ARG A 52 15.19 -2.72 21.35
C ARG A 52 16.02 -1.77 20.50
N SER A 53 16.32 -2.17 19.28
CA SER A 53 17.16 -1.39 18.37
C SER A 53 16.53 -0.03 18.06
N GLY A 54 17.37 1.00 17.85
CA GLY A 54 16.95 2.32 17.37
C GLY A 54 16.43 2.33 15.93
N ILE A 55 16.57 1.21 15.22
CA ILE A 55 16.03 0.97 13.87
C ILE A 55 15.15 -0.28 13.87
N ARG A 56 14.24 -0.34 12.90
CA ARG A 56 13.39 -1.51 12.65
C ARG A 56 13.21 -1.75 11.17
N ILE A 57 12.86 -2.96 10.78
CA ILE A 57 12.36 -3.28 9.44
C ILE A 57 10.84 -3.34 9.51
N VAL A 58 10.17 -2.72 8.57
CA VAL A 58 8.70 -2.81 8.40
C VAL A 58 8.40 -3.55 7.11
N ARG A 59 7.38 -4.40 7.15
CA ARG A 59 6.82 -5.04 5.97
C ARG A 59 5.67 -4.18 5.46
N LEU A 60 5.61 -3.98 4.15
CA LEU A 60 4.59 -3.19 3.45
C LEU A 60 4.14 -4.01 2.24
N GLU A 61 3.09 -4.81 2.42
CA GLU A 61 2.64 -5.84 1.46
C GLU A 61 3.78 -6.84 1.14
N ASN A 62 4.31 -6.80 -0.06
CA ASN A 62 5.43 -7.63 -0.51
C ASN A 62 6.78 -6.90 -0.51
N ALA A 63 6.87 -5.75 0.14
CA ALA A 63 8.09 -4.95 0.24
C ALA A 63 8.56 -4.82 1.68
N TYR A 64 9.84 -4.51 1.85
CA TYR A 64 10.48 -4.26 3.14
C TYR A 64 11.18 -2.91 3.14
N GLN A 65 11.12 -2.22 4.28
CA GLN A 65 11.82 -0.95 4.47
C GLN A 65 12.47 -0.90 5.85
N MET A 66 13.69 -0.38 5.92
CA MET A 66 14.35 -0.05 7.18
C MET A 66 13.96 1.37 7.60
N CYS A 67 13.55 1.52 8.85
CA CYS A 67 13.11 2.78 9.44
C CYS A 67 13.68 2.96 10.83
N SER A 68 13.69 4.20 11.36
CA SER A 68 13.91 4.43 12.78
C SER A 68 12.77 3.87 13.62
N SER A 69 13.08 3.39 14.83
CA SER A 69 12.08 2.97 15.80
C SER A 69 11.24 4.15 16.27
N PRO A 70 9.92 3.98 16.52
CA PRO A 70 9.03 5.06 16.97
C PRO A 70 9.49 5.73 18.25
N GLU A 71 10.13 4.98 19.15
CA GLU A 71 10.69 5.48 20.41
C GLU A 71 11.78 6.52 20.20
N MET A 72 12.45 6.50 19.03
CA MET A 72 13.50 7.44 18.66
C MET A 72 12.97 8.66 17.89
N ALA A 73 11.65 8.75 17.66
CA ALA A 73 11.06 9.79 16.82
C ALA A 73 11.35 11.23 17.30
N GLU A 74 11.44 11.45 18.62
CA GLU A 74 11.77 12.78 19.15
C GLU A 74 13.18 13.23 18.74
N TYR A 75 14.16 12.34 18.86
CA TYR A 75 15.56 12.63 18.50
C TYR A 75 15.71 12.86 17.00
N VAL A 76 15.09 11.98 16.20
CA VAL A 76 15.11 12.08 14.73
C VAL A 76 14.48 13.40 14.27
N THR A 77 13.30 13.75 14.81
CA THR A 77 12.59 14.98 14.45
C THR A 77 13.39 16.23 14.82
N LYS A 78 14.02 16.25 16.00
CA LYS A 78 14.85 17.36 16.45
C LYS A 78 16.10 17.53 15.57
N THR A 79 16.77 16.41 15.26
CA THR A 79 18.04 16.44 14.50
C THR A 79 17.84 16.83 13.04
N LEU A 80 16.77 16.31 12.41
CA LEU A 80 16.49 16.55 11.00
C LEU A 80 15.65 17.81 10.76
N GLU A 81 15.30 18.56 11.83
CA GLU A 81 14.41 19.73 11.76
C GLU A 81 13.12 19.46 10.98
N THR A 82 12.69 18.20 10.94
CA THR A 82 11.53 17.79 10.18
C THR A 82 10.26 18.29 10.85
N ARG A 83 9.48 19.11 10.15
CA ARG A 83 8.14 19.48 10.62
C ARG A 83 7.27 18.22 10.68
N LYS A 84 6.55 18.05 11.79
CA LYS A 84 5.52 17.01 11.86
C LYS A 84 4.57 17.20 10.67
N PRO A 85 4.32 16.16 9.88
CA PRO A 85 3.36 16.29 8.79
C PRO A 85 2.01 16.76 9.35
N PRO A 86 1.32 17.69 8.67
CA PRO A 86 0.03 18.19 9.13
C PRO A 86 -0.93 17.00 9.29
N LYS A 87 -1.62 16.95 10.43
CA LYS A 87 -2.64 15.93 10.71
C LYS A 87 -3.68 15.94 9.60
N LEU A 88 -4.23 14.77 9.29
CA LEU A 88 -5.37 14.67 8.40
C LEU A 88 -6.59 15.29 9.08
N SER A 89 -7.37 16.08 8.33
CA SER A 89 -8.68 16.54 8.82
C SER A 89 -9.65 15.35 8.91
N PRO A 90 -10.73 15.44 9.71
CA PRO A 90 -11.76 14.41 9.74
C PRO A 90 -12.28 14.03 8.35
N SER A 91 -12.53 15.01 7.50
CA SER A 91 -13.00 14.81 6.13
C SER A 91 -11.97 14.09 5.25
N GLN A 92 -10.67 14.35 5.44
CA GLN A 92 -9.60 13.60 4.76
C GLN A 92 -9.49 12.16 5.27
N LEU A 93 -9.68 11.93 6.57
CA LEU A 93 -9.69 10.58 7.14
C LEU A 93 -10.86 9.76 6.62
N GLU A 94 -12.07 10.33 6.59
CA GLU A 94 -13.25 9.67 6.00
C GLU A 94 -13.02 9.29 4.53
N THR A 95 -12.53 10.25 3.72
CA THR A 95 -12.21 10.02 2.31
C THR A 95 -11.17 8.89 2.14
N LEU A 96 -10.12 8.92 2.94
CA LEU A 96 -9.07 7.92 2.92
C LEU A 96 -9.59 6.54 3.33
N THR A 97 -10.46 6.48 4.33
CA THR A 97 -11.13 5.25 4.79
C THR A 97 -11.95 4.63 3.65
N VAL A 98 -12.79 5.44 2.99
CA VAL A 98 -13.59 4.95 1.87
C VAL A 98 -12.68 4.38 0.78
N ILE A 99 -11.61 5.09 0.40
CA ILE A 99 -10.69 4.60 -0.61
C ILE A 99 -10.01 3.30 -0.15
N ALA A 100 -9.53 3.20 1.08
CA ALA A 100 -8.85 2.01 1.60
C ALA A 100 -9.72 0.75 1.55
N TYR A 101 -11.01 0.87 1.78
CA TYR A 101 -11.94 -0.27 1.80
C TYR A 101 -12.58 -0.61 0.44
N TYR A 102 -12.65 0.37 -0.47
CA TYR A 102 -13.34 0.21 -1.76
C TYR A 102 -12.41 0.35 -2.97
N GLN A 103 -11.09 0.33 -2.75
CA GLN A 103 -10.13 0.46 -3.85
C GLN A 103 -10.15 -0.73 -4.82
N PRO A 104 -9.92 -0.47 -6.12
CA PRO A 104 -9.70 0.84 -6.72
C PRO A 104 -10.99 1.67 -6.83
N ALA A 105 -11.02 2.85 -6.18
CA ALA A 105 -12.21 3.68 -6.00
C ALA A 105 -12.17 4.94 -6.88
N THR A 106 -13.28 5.27 -7.55
CA THR A 106 -13.41 6.56 -8.24
C THR A 106 -13.81 7.68 -7.27
N LYS A 107 -13.54 8.93 -7.65
CA LYS A 107 -14.01 10.08 -6.87
C LYS A 107 -15.54 10.07 -6.70
N ALA A 108 -16.28 9.72 -7.76
CA ALA A 108 -17.74 9.63 -7.71
C ALA A 108 -18.24 8.58 -6.68
N LEU A 109 -17.57 7.43 -6.60
CA LEU A 109 -17.87 6.42 -5.58
C LEU A 109 -17.64 6.96 -4.17
N VAL A 110 -16.53 7.65 -3.97
CA VAL A 110 -16.22 8.27 -2.67
C VAL A 110 -17.28 9.29 -2.27
N GLU A 111 -17.70 10.15 -3.20
CA GLU A 111 -18.74 11.16 -3.00
C GLU A 111 -20.11 10.52 -2.73
N GLN A 112 -20.43 9.44 -3.43
CA GLN A 112 -21.67 8.69 -3.20
C GLN A 112 -21.73 8.11 -1.79
N ILE A 113 -20.65 7.50 -1.31
CA ILE A 113 -20.60 6.91 0.04
C ILE A 113 -20.61 7.99 1.11
N ARG A 114 -19.89 9.10 0.91
CA ARG A 114 -19.79 10.18 1.90
C ARG A 114 -20.98 11.15 1.88
N GLY A 115 -21.72 11.22 0.78
CA GLY A 115 -22.82 12.17 0.59
C GLY A 115 -22.37 13.63 0.39
N VAL A 116 -21.06 13.90 0.22
CA VAL A 116 -20.50 15.25 0.07
C VAL A 116 -19.36 15.26 -0.94
N ASP A 117 -19.10 16.45 -1.54
CA ASP A 117 -17.95 16.65 -2.44
C ASP A 117 -16.64 16.25 -1.76
N SER A 118 -15.82 15.51 -2.47
CA SER A 118 -14.57 14.99 -1.96
C SER A 118 -13.34 15.37 -2.82
N ALA A 119 -13.50 16.20 -3.84
CA ALA A 119 -12.44 16.54 -4.78
C ALA A 119 -11.19 17.11 -4.08
N TYR A 120 -11.39 18.05 -3.15
CA TYR A 120 -10.29 18.63 -2.37
C TYR A 120 -9.58 17.57 -1.51
N CYS A 121 -10.34 16.69 -0.84
CA CYS A 121 -9.78 15.64 0.01
C CYS A 121 -8.95 14.65 -0.80
N VAL A 122 -9.46 14.20 -1.94
CA VAL A 122 -8.73 13.30 -2.86
C VAL A 122 -7.42 13.95 -3.32
N SER A 123 -7.46 15.18 -3.81
CA SER A 123 -6.25 15.91 -4.26
C SER A 123 -5.24 16.09 -3.12
N ALA A 124 -5.69 16.41 -1.91
CA ALA A 124 -4.83 16.54 -0.74
C ALA A 124 -4.19 15.20 -0.33
N LEU A 125 -4.92 14.09 -0.43
CA LEU A 125 -4.41 12.76 -0.12
C LEU A 125 -3.37 12.27 -1.16
N VAL A 126 -3.57 12.59 -2.45
CA VAL A 126 -2.57 12.36 -3.50
C VAL A 126 -1.30 13.15 -3.23
N THR A 127 -1.43 14.45 -2.91
CA THR A 127 -0.29 15.32 -2.56
C THR A 127 0.48 14.80 -1.34
N LYS A 128 -0.24 14.20 -0.36
CA LYS A 128 0.36 13.56 0.83
C LYS A 128 0.92 12.16 0.54
N LYS A 129 0.81 11.68 -0.69
CA LYS A 129 1.22 10.34 -1.13
C LYS A 129 0.55 9.18 -0.35
N LEU A 130 -0.60 9.42 0.26
CA LEU A 130 -1.36 8.36 0.96
C LEU A 130 -2.20 7.54 -0.01
N ILE A 131 -2.60 8.14 -1.13
CA ILE A 131 -3.25 7.48 -2.25
C ILE A 131 -2.56 7.85 -3.56
N ARG A 132 -2.76 7.02 -4.59
CA ARG A 132 -2.27 7.24 -5.95
C ARG A 132 -3.35 6.92 -6.98
N GLU A 133 -3.16 7.39 -8.19
CA GLU A 133 -3.96 6.97 -9.33
C GLU A 133 -3.58 5.53 -9.72
N ALA A 134 -4.58 4.63 -9.74
CA ALA A 134 -4.42 3.22 -10.11
C ALA A 134 -4.78 2.97 -11.59
N GLY A 135 -5.29 3.99 -12.28
CA GLY A 135 -5.71 3.91 -13.67
C GLY A 135 -7.02 4.66 -13.92
N ARG A 136 -7.70 4.31 -15.01
CA ARG A 136 -9.00 4.88 -15.37
C ARG A 136 -10.03 3.78 -15.56
N LEU A 137 -11.22 3.98 -15.00
CA LEU A 137 -12.34 3.07 -15.21
C LEU A 137 -12.81 3.15 -16.66
N ASN A 138 -13.10 1.99 -17.26
CA ASN A 138 -13.51 1.91 -18.68
C ASN A 138 -15.03 2.13 -18.84
N VAL A 139 -15.50 3.34 -18.52
CA VAL A 139 -16.88 3.80 -18.68
C VAL A 139 -16.90 5.19 -19.29
N PRO A 140 -18.04 5.71 -19.78
CA PRO A 140 -18.15 7.08 -20.26
C PRO A 140 -17.57 8.08 -19.26
N GLY A 141 -16.73 9.01 -19.73
CA GLY A 141 -16.00 9.95 -18.88
C GLY A 141 -14.68 9.44 -18.35
N ARG A 142 -14.38 8.14 -18.42
CA ARG A 142 -13.12 7.48 -18.02
C ARG A 142 -12.51 8.07 -16.74
N PRO A 143 -13.25 8.06 -15.59
CA PRO A 143 -12.79 8.67 -14.35
C PRO A 143 -11.54 7.96 -13.82
N PHE A 144 -10.67 8.70 -13.13
CA PHE A 144 -9.55 8.12 -12.42
C PHE A 144 -10.05 7.23 -11.27
N GLN A 145 -9.32 6.14 -11.07
CA GLN A 145 -9.43 5.27 -9.91
C GLN A 145 -8.24 5.52 -8.98
N TYR A 146 -8.47 5.43 -7.69
CA TYR A 146 -7.49 5.69 -6.65
C TYR A 146 -7.32 4.46 -5.77
N GLU A 147 -6.09 4.24 -5.33
CA GLU A 147 -5.72 3.18 -4.37
C GLU A 147 -4.74 3.73 -3.34
N THR A 148 -4.61 3.05 -2.21
CA THR A 148 -3.64 3.38 -1.17
C THR A 148 -2.22 3.08 -1.61
N THR A 149 -1.24 3.68 -0.93
CA THR A 149 0.18 3.53 -1.21
C THR A 149 0.89 2.78 -0.07
N PRO A 150 2.15 2.36 -0.24
CA PRO A 150 2.98 1.88 0.88
C PRO A 150 3.14 2.92 2.01
N ASP A 151 3.10 4.22 1.69
CA ASP A 151 3.13 5.29 2.70
C ASP A 151 1.88 5.26 3.60
N PHE A 152 0.72 4.90 3.04
CA PHE A 152 -0.50 4.67 3.84
C PHE A 152 -0.26 3.56 4.87
N LEU A 153 0.20 2.40 4.44
CA LEU A 153 0.46 1.27 5.35
C LEU A 153 1.44 1.67 6.45
N ARG A 154 2.53 2.34 6.08
CA ARG A 154 3.55 2.80 7.02
C ARG A 154 2.99 3.78 8.05
N VAL A 155 2.21 4.77 7.60
CA VAL A 155 1.63 5.81 8.48
C VAL A 155 0.64 5.22 9.47
N PHE A 156 -0.15 4.22 9.04
CA PHE A 156 -1.15 3.55 9.89
C PHE A 156 -0.60 2.34 10.63
N GLY A 157 0.67 1.97 10.43
CA GLY A 157 1.32 0.84 11.11
C GLY A 157 0.80 -0.53 10.65
N LEU A 158 0.28 -0.61 9.42
CA LEU A 158 -0.24 -1.83 8.81
C LEU A 158 0.87 -2.52 8.00
N GLN A 159 0.84 -3.86 7.94
CA GLN A 159 1.71 -4.63 7.06
C GLN A 159 1.05 -4.85 5.69
N SER A 160 -0.29 -4.91 5.67
CA SER A 160 -1.10 -5.13 4.48
C SER A 160 -2.49 -4.54 4.64
N LEU A 161 -3.26 -4.47 3.55
CA LEU A 161 -4.68 -4.08 3.60
C LEU A 161 -5.54 -5.10 4.35
N ALA A 162 -5.09 -6.35 4.45
CA ALA A 162 -5.78 -7.38 5.22
C ALA A 162 -5.78 -7.11 6.75
N ASP A 163 -4.88 -6.24 7.22
CA ASP A 163 -4.82 -5.82 8.62
C ASP A 163 -5.88 -4.76 8.98
N LEU A 164 -6.61 -4.24 7.97
CA LEU A 164 -7.74 -3.36 8.21
C LEU A 164 -8.87 -4.12 8.90
N LEU A 165 -9.46 -3.50 9.92
CA LEU A 165 -10.60 -4.09 10.62
C LEU A 165 -11.77 -4.32 9.65
N PRO A 166 -12.46 -5.48 9.72
CA PRO A 166 -13.61 -5.72 8.87
C PRO A 166 -14.72 -4.71 9.18
N ILE A 167 -15.30 -4.14 8.12
CA ILE A 167 -16.47 -3.27 8.22
C ILE A 167 -17.63 -3.89 7.44
N GLU A 168 -18.88 -3.63 7.87
CA GLU A 168 -20.03 -3.85 6.99
C GLU A 168 -19.92 -2.88 5.81
N LYS A 169 -19.68 -3.43 4.61
CA LYS A 169 -19.67 -2.61 3.41
C LYS A 169 -21.08 -2.08 3.14
N VAL A 170 -21.19 -0.80 2.87
CA VAL A 170 -22.46 -0.18 2.48
C VAL A 170 -22.89 -0.80 1.14
N GLU A 171 -24.07 -1.41 1.11
CA GLU A 171 -24.70 -1.85 -0.14
C GLU A 171 -25.05 -0.61 -0.97
N LEU A 172 -24.30 -0.42 -2.05
CA LEU A 172 -24.53 0.68 -2.97
C LEU A 172 -25.63 0.27 -3.94
N SER A 173 -26.75 1.02 -3.94
CA SER A 173 -27.87 0.73 -4.80
C SER A 173 -27.49 0.71 -6.29
N THR A 174 -27.90 -0.32 -6.95
CA THR A 174 -28.13 -0.72 -8.36
C THR A 174 -27.36 -0.07 -9.53
N ASN A 175 -26.87 1.16 -9.43
CA ASN A 175 -26.08 1.78 -10.52
C ASN A 175 -24.65 1.25 -10.63
N GLN A 176 -24.14 0.56 -9.60
CA GLN A 176 -22.82 -0.06 -9.61
C GLN A 176 -22.85 -1.50 -10.13
N ALA A 177 -23.96 -2.22 -10.01
CA ALA A 177 -24.09 -3.54 -10.61
C ALA A 177 -23.86 -3.52 -12.15
N GLN A 178 -24.14 -2.38 -12.80
CA GLN A 178 -23.81 -2.18 -14.22
C GLN A 178 -22.31 -1.91 -14.45
N LEU A 179 -21.57 -1.44 -13.44
CA LEU A 179 -20.12 -1.21 -13.52
C LEU A 179 -19.34 -2.50 -13.24
N GLU A 180 -19.83 -3.38 -12.37
CA GLU A 180 -19.21 -4.67 -12.07
C GLU A 180 -19.38 -5.69 -13.19
N ILE A 181 -20.50 -5.67 -13.90
CA ILE A 181 -20.76 -6.52 -15.09
C ILE A 181 -19.78 -6.22 -16.23
N SER A 182 -19.20 -5.01 -16.27
CA SER A 182 -18.18 -4.63 -17.24
C SER A 182 -16.77 -5.09 -16.89
N LEU A 183 -16.57 -5.71 -15.73
CA LEU A 183 -15.26 -6.17 -15.22
C LEU A 183 -15.07 -7.69 -15.32
N GLU A 184 -16.07 -8.45 -15.79
CA GLU A 184 -15.83 -9.85 -16.12
C GLU A 184 -14.89 -9.93 -17.34
N PRO A 185 -13.76 -10.65 -17.24
CA PRO A 185 -12.88 -10.83 -18.38
C PRO A 185 -13.63 -11.64 -19.44
N GLN A 186 -13.77 -11.10 -20.63
CA GLN A 186 -14.14 -11.89 -21.81
C GLN A 186 -13.05 -12.91 -22.05
N ALA A 187 -13.18 -14.06 -21.40
CA ALA A 187 -12.40 -15.23 -21.70
C ALA A 187 -13.16 -16.06 -22.74
N ALA A 188 -12.53 -16.20 -23.90
CA ALA A 188 -12.69 -17.26 -24.86
C ALA A 188 -13.98 -17.30 -25.70
N ASP A 189 -13.89 -16.67 -26.86
CA ASP A 189 -14.52 -17.20 -28.05
C ASP A 189 -13.59 -17.06 -29.28
N GLU A 190 -12.44 -17.74 -29.22
CA GLU A 190 -11.63 -18.07 -30.38
C GLU A 190 -11.42 -19.58 -30.43
N GLN A 191 -12.42 -20.29 -30.95
CA GLN A 191 -12.23 -21.61 -31.56
C GLN A 191 -13.54 -22.07 -32.17
N LYS A 192 -13.80 -21.69 -33.43
CA LYS A 192 -14.56 -22.47 -34.41
C LYS A 192 -14.67 -21.73 -35.71
N GLU A 193 -13.63 -21.75 -36.51
CA GLU A 193 -13.79 -21.64 -37.97
C GLU A 193 -12.54 -22.16 -38.67
N THR A 194 -12.42 -23.51 -38.72
CA THR A 194 -11.64 -24.19 -39.74
C THR A 194 -12.18 -25.63 -39.86
N ALA A 195 -13.26 -25.79 -40.61
CA ALA A 195 -13.60 -27.05 -41.29
C ALA A 195 -14.78 -26.81 -42.25
N GLN A 196 -14.50 -26.38 -43.48
CA GLN A 196 -15.16 -26.86 -44.70
C GLN A 196 -14.37 -26.35 -45.91
#